data_e818939ec7c80e72851f771c68aa564a
#
_entry.id   e818939ec7c80e72851f771c68aa564a
#
_cell.length_a   1.000
_cell.length_b   1.000
_cell.length_c   1.000
_cell.angle_alpha   90.00
_cell.angle_beta   90.00
_cell.angle_gamma   90.00
#
_symmetry.space_group_name_H-M   'P 1'
#
loop_
_entity.id
_entity.type
_entity.pdbx_description
1 polymer ?
#
loop_
_entity_poly.entity_id
_entity_poly.type
_entity_poly.pdbx_seq_one_letter_code
_entity_poly.pdbx_strand_id
1 'polypeptide(L)'
;RDGATWLRTTDFGDDKDRVLIKSDGNTAYFAADLAYYLDKRERGTDCAIFLFGADHHGYIGRMMAMCAAFGDEPGVNMQIVIGQFVNLVKDGQPVRMSKRAGTIVTLGDLVDAVGVDAARYALARSSMDSAIDIDLDLLASTSSENPVYYVQYAHARTRNVARNAAEH
;
A
#
# COMPACT_ATOMS: atom_id res chain seq x y z
N ARG A 1 13.05 20.71 24.43
CA ARG A 1 13.39 20.17 25.78
C ARG A 1 14.76 19.51 25.65
N ASP A 2 15.62 19.66 26.63
CA ASP A 2 16.94 18.98 26.72
C ASP A 2 17.82 19.09 25.46
N GLY A 3 17.85 20.29 24.84
CA GLY A 3 18.61 20.54 23.61
C GLY A 3 17.99 19.98 22.33
N ALA A 4 16.88 19.24 22.39
CA ALA A 4 16.14 18.72 21.22
C ALA A 4 15.02 19.68 20.79
N THR A 5 14.74 19.69 19.48
CA THR A 5 13.59 20.41 18.91
C THR A 5 12.41 19.44 18.75
N TRP A 6 11.26 19.86 19.24
CA TRP A 6 10.03 19.07 19.26
C TRP A 6 8.91 19.77 18.51
N LEU A 7 8.09 19.00 17.83
CA LEU A 7 6.77 19.43 17.39
C LEU A 7 5.75 19.04 18.47
N ARG A 8 4.93 19.99 18.89
CA ARG A 8 3.84 19.74 19.85
C ARG A 8 2.64 19.12 19.13
N THR A 9 2.79 17.88 18.74
CA THR A 9 1.74 17.12 18.03
C THR A 9 0.53 16.84 18.90
N THR A 10 0.68 16.93 20.24
CA THR A 10 -0.46 16.85 21.18
C THR A 10 -1.43 17.99 21.02
N ASP A 11 -1.02 19.17 20.59
CA ASP A 11 -1.89 20.32 20.30
C ASP A 11 -2.82 20.03 19.09
N PHE A 12 -2.50 19.00 18.30
CA PHE A 12 -3.20 18.59 17.09
C PHE A 12 -3.77 17.15 17.15
N GLY A 13 -3.90 16.58 18.36
CA GLY A 13 -4.58 15.32 18.59
C GLY A 13 -3.71 14.04 18.54
N ASP A 14 -2.39 14.17 18.49
CA ASP A 14 -1.48 13.02 18.68
C ASP A 14 -1.39 12.62 20.18
N ASP A 15 -0.95 11.40 20.45
CA ASP A 15 -0.81 10.87 21.82
C ASP A 15 0.34 11.49 22.61
N LYS A 16 1.37 12.01 21.92
CA LYS A 16 2.56 12.66 22.51
C LYS A 16 3.27 13.56 21.51
N ASP A 17 4.05 14.51 22.03
CA ASP A 17 4.92 15.36 21.23
C ASP A 17 6.01 14.54 20.53
N ARG A 18 6.45 15.00 19.37
CA ARG A 18 7.43 14.29 18.53
C ARG A 18 8.71 15.08 18.35
N VAL A 19 9.85 14.39 18.51
CA VAL A 19 11.17 14.95 18.25
C VAL A 19 11.37 15.13 16.75
N LEU A 20 11.80 16.30 16.34
CA LEU A 20 12.24 16.60 14.97
C LEU A 20 13.77 16.61 14.86
N ILE A 21 14.45 17.28 15.81
CA ILE A 21 15.90 17.32 15.88
C ILE A 21 16.30 16.83 17.28
N LYS A 22 17.14 15.82 17.32
CA LYS A 22 17.65 15.25 18.55
C LYS A 22 18.64 16.20 19.23
N SER A 23 18.96 15.96 20.51
CA SER A 23 19.93 16.77 21.29
C SER A 23 21.35 16.75 20.70
N ASP A 24 21.68 15.72 19.89
CA ASP A 24 22.95 15.61 19.17
C ASP A 24 22.98 16.38 17.82
N GLY A 25 21.89 17.11 17.49
CA GLY A 25 21.74 17.84 16.24
C GLY A 25 21.26 17.01 15.04
N ASN A 26 21.14 15.69 15.18
CA ASN A 26 20.66 14.84 14.11
C ASN A 26 19.13 14.90 13.96
N THR A 27 18.63 14.80 12.73
CA THR A 27 17.19 14.74 12.47
C THR A 27 16.61 13.38 12.93
N ALA A 28 15.40 13.42 13.47
CA ALA A 28 14.61 12.22 13.69
C ALA A 28 13.90 11.79 12.40
N TYR A 29 13.49 10.53 12.28
CA TYR A 29 12.76 10.04 11.11
C TYR A 29 11.51 10.86 10.81
N PHE A 30 10.80 11.29 11.83
CA PHE A 30 9.58 12.10 11.66
C PHE A 30 9.85 13.46 11.00
N ALA A 31 11.04 14.04 11.17
CA ALA A 31 11.43 15.27 10.44
C ALA A 31 11.48 15.05 8.92
N ALA A 32 11.89 13.86 8.48
CA ALA A 32 11.86 13.51 7.06
C ALA A 32 10.43 13.41 6.53
N ASP A 33 9.50 12.88 7.32
CA ASP A 33 8.08 12.82 6.94
C ASP A 33 7.48 14.23 6.77
N LEU A 34 7.84 15.18 7.66
CA LEU A 34 7.44 16.59 7.54
C LEU A 34 7.98 17.21 6.25
N ALA A 35 9.26 17.03 5.98
CA ALA A 35 9.91 17.58 4.80
C ALA A 35 9.27 17.01 3.51
N TYR A 36 8.98 15.71 3.51
CA TYR A 36 8.34 15.05 2.37
C TYR A 36 6.90 15.50 2.14
N TYR A 37 6.14 15.74 3.22
CA TYR A 37 4.80 16.31 3.09
C TYR A 37 4.83 17.74 2.56
N LEU A 38 5.76 18.57 3.06
CA LEU A 38 5.96 19.95 2.59
C LEU A 38 6.32 19.97 1.11
N ASP A 39 7.24 19.10 0.66
CA ASP A 39 7.59 18.97 -0.77
C ASP A 39 6.37 18.64 -1.65
N LYS A 40 5.47 17.75 -1.17
CA LYS A 40 4.22 17.46 -1.90
C LYS A 40 3.32 18.69 -2.03
N ARG A 41 3.17 19.47 -0.95
CA ARG A 41 2.39 20.70 -0.97
C ARG A 41 2.98 21.74 -1.92
N GLU A 42 4.29 21.94 -1.88
CA GLU A 42 5.02 22.91 -2.73
C GLU A 42 4.92 22.55 -4.22
N ARG A 43 4.76 21.27 -4.53
CA ARG A 43 4.46 20.81 -5.90
C ARG A 43 3.00 21.04 -6.34
N GLY A 44 2.18 21.66 -5.51
CA GLY A 44 0.79 21.98 -5.84
C GLY A 44 -0.18 20.82 -5.65
N THR A 45 0.12 19.87 -4.75
CA THR A 45 -0.78 18.75 -4.45
C THR A 45 -1.92 19.22 -3.54
N ASP A 46 -3.16 19.09 -3.98
CA ASP A 46 -4.36 19.41 -3.18
C ASP A 46 -4.64 18.36 -2.09
N CYS A 47 -4.38 17.09 -2.41
CA CYS A 47 -4.54 15.97 -1.47
C CYS A 47 -3.37 15.00 -1.59
N ALA A 48 -2.64 14.81 -0.51
CA ALA A 48 -1.58 13.82 -0.41
C ALA A 48 -2.12 12.51 0.18
N ILE A 49 -2.05 11.42 -0.61
CA ILE A 49 -2.46 10.09 -0.17
C ILE A 49 -1.21 9.31 0.26
N PHE A 50 -1.19 8.87 1.53
CA PHE A 50 -0.15 8.02 2.08
C PHE A 50 -0.69 6.60 2.22
N LEU A 51 -0.01 5.64 1.57
CA LEU A 51 -0.34 4.23 1.66
C LEU A 51 0.64 3.55 2.61
N PHE A 52 0.14 3.03 3.72
CA PHE A 52 0.93 2.33 4.73
C PHE A 52 0.51 0.86 4.86
N GLY A 53 1.45 0.00 5.22
CA GLY A 53 1.13 -1.35 5.69
C GLY A 53 0.46 -1.33 7.07
N ALA A 54 -0.26 -2.39 7.40
CA ALA A 54 -1.00 -2.51 8.66
C ALA A 54 -0.12 -2.39 9.92
N ASP A 55 1.16 -2.72 9.81
CA ASP A 55 2.18 -2.54 10.86
C ASP A 55 2.48 -1.07 11.19
N HIS A 56 2.12 -0.14 10.31
CA HIS A 56 2.26 1.30 10.50
C HIS A 56 0.99 2.01 11.02
N HIS A 57 -0.03 1.27 11.47
CA HIS A 57 -1.28 1.86 11.98
C HIS A 57 -1.03 2.93 13.08
N GLY A 58 -0.05 2.72 13.96
CA GLY A 58 0.35 3.67 14.99
C GLY A 58 0.95 5.00 14.47
N TYR A 59 1.18 5.11 13.16
CA TYR A 59 1.66 6.35 12.54
C TYR A 59 0.53 7.34 12.19
N ILE A 60 -0.72 6.88 12.10
CA ILE A 60 -1.85 7.69 11.63
C ILE A 60 -1.98 8.98 12.44
N GLY A 61 -2.04 8.88 13.77
CA GLY A 61 -2.24 10.04 14.65
C GLY A 61 -1.19 11.14 14.44
N ARG A 62 0.10 10.75 14.42
CA ARG A 62 1.19 11.73 14.22
C ARG A 62 1.21 12.35 12.83
N MET A 63 0.81 11.61 11.79
CA MET A 63 0.74 12.15 10.43
C MET A 63 -0.42 13.13 10.29
N MET A 64 -1.58 12.82 10.87
CA MET A 64 -2.72 13.73 10.89
C MET A 64 -2.43 14.99 11.72
N ALA A 65 -1.73 14.85 12.86
CA ALA A 65 -1.28 15.99 13.64
C ALA A 65 -0.27 16.86 12.88
N MET A 66 0.63 16.25 12.12
CA MET A 66 1.55 16.97 11.24
C MET A 66 0.80 17.77 10.17
N CYS A 67 -0.18 17.17 9.51
CA CYS A 67 -1.03 17.84 8.51
C CYS A 67 -1.68 19.09 9.12
N ALA A 68 -2.32 18.94 10.27
CA ALA A 68 -2.94 20.06 10.98
C ALA A 68 -1.94 21.14 11.43
N ALA A 69 -0.72 20.74 11.83
CA ALA A 69 0.34 21.67 12.22
C ALA A 69 0.85 22.54 11.06
N PHE A 70 0.74 22.06 9.82
CA PHE A 70 0.98 22.86 8.60
C PHE A 70 -0.20 23.77 8.21
N GLY A 71 -1.31 23.73 8.96
CA GLY A 71 -2.50 24.52 8.68
C GLY A 71 -3.42 23.87 7.64
N ASP A 72 -3.21 22.61 7.31
CA ASP A 72 -4.03 21.82 6.42
C ASP A 72 -5.11 21.04 7.17
N GLU A 73 -6.10 20.55 6.45
CA GLU A 73 -7.22 19.79 7.00
C GLU A 73 -6.98 18.27 6.87
N PRO A 74 -6.77 17.55 8.01
CA PRO A 74 -6.66 16.09 8.00
C PRO A 74 -7.90 15.42 7.40
N GLY A 75 -7.69 14.45 6.54
CA GLY A 75 -8.76 13.77 5.79
C GLY A 75 -9.14 14.45 4.48
N VAL A 76 -8.81 15.73 4.30
CA VAL A 76 -9.02 16.49 3.06
C VAL A 76 -7.69 16.66 2.31
N ASN A 77 -6.73 17.37 2.91
CA ASN A 77 -5.43 17.60 2.28
C ASN A 77 -4.45 16.44 2.47
N MET A 78 -4.68 15.58 3.46
CA MET A 78 -3.95 14.35 3.68
C MET A 78 -4.91 13.19 3.93
N GLN A 79 -4.76 12.11 3.21
CA GLN A 79 -5.45 10.85 3.43
C GLN A 79 -4.45 9.75 3.72
N ILE A 80 -4.76 8.88 4.69
CA ILE A 80 -3.96 7.71 5.01
C ILE A 80 -4.78 6.46 4.70
N VAL A 81 -4.22 5.61 3.86
CA VAL A 81 -4.82 4.34 3.47
C VAL A 81 -3.95 3.22 4.06
N ILE A 82 -4.57 2.30 4.76
CA ILE A 82 -3.89 1.14 5.35
C ILE A 82 -4.16 -0.08 4.47
N GLY A 83 -3.09 -0.66 3.94
CA GLY A 83 -3.16 -1.94 3.23
C GLY A 83 -2.83 -3.09 4.16
N GLN A 84 -3.62 -4.17 4.10
CA GLN A 84 -3.35 -5.40 4.82
C GLN A 84 -2.27 -6.22 4.11
N PHE A 85 -1.75 -7.24 4.80
CA PHE A 85 -0.68 -8.07 4.28
C PHE A 85 -1.16 -8.96 3.13
N VAL A 86 -0.30 -9.11 2.14
CA VAL A 86 -0.42 -10.09 1.07
C VAL A 86 0.53 -11.25 1.40
N ASN A 87 -0.04 -12.42 1.64
CA ASN A 87 0.72 -13.63 1.88
C ASN A 87 0.84 -14.42 0.58
N LEU A 88 1.97 -15.06 0.38
CA LEU A 88 2.16 -15.99 -0.74
C LEU A 88 2.13 -17.42 -0.22
N VAL A 89 1.44 -18.30 -0.94
CA VAL A 89 1.36 -19.74 -0.68
C VAL A 89 1.91 -20.48 -1.89
N LYS A 90 2.74 -21.50 -1.66
CA LYS A 90 3.26 -22.40 -2.68
C LYS A 90 3.29 -23.83 -2.11
N ASP A 91 2.89 -24.82 -2.92
CA ASP A 91 2.77 -26.22 -2.47
C ASP A 91 1.94 -26.35 -1.19
N GLY A 92 0.87 -25.54 -1.04
CA GLY A 92 0.02 -25.50 0.14
C GLY A 92 0.70 -24.96 1.42
N GLN A 93 1.90 -24.36 1.31
CA GLN A 93 2.64 -23.82 2.44
C GLN A 93 2.92 -22.33 2.29
N PRO A 94 2.86 -21.56 3.39
CA PRO A 94 3.24 -20.14 3.34
C PRO A 94 4.69 -19.95 2.91
N VAL A 95 4.91 -19.09 1.93
CA VAL A 95 6.26 -18.67 1.50
C VAL A 95 6.83 -17.74 2.57
N ARG A 96 7.82 -18.20 3.31
CA ARG A 96 8.47 -17.39 4.35
C ARG A 96 9.41 -16.38 3.73
N MET A 97 9.11 -15.10 3.97
CA MET A 97 9.97 -13.98 3.56
C MET A 97 10.78 -13.49 4.75
N SER A 98 12.09 -13.33 4.57
CA SER A 98 12.99 -12.81 5.60
C SER A 98 14.10 -11.97 4.96
N LYS A 99 14.13 -10.69 5.29
CA LYS A 99 15.23 -9.78 4.85
C LYS A 99 16.60 -10.27 5.34
N ARG A 100 16.66 -10.84 6.56
CA ARG A 100 17.91 -11.34 7.15
C ARG A 100 18.42 -12.62 6.50
N ALA A 101 17.50 -13.46 6.01
CA ALA A 101 17.82 -14.72 5.33
C ALA A 101 17.97 -14.54 3.80
N GLY A 102 17.76 -13.33 3.26
CA GLY A 102 17.82 -13.05 1.83
C GLY A 102 16.66 -13.65 1.03
N THR A 103 15.62 -14.15 1.70
CA THR A 103 14.42 -14.71 1.07
C THR A 103 13.36 -13.61 0.96
N ILE A 104 13.51 -12.73 -0.01
CA ILE A 104 12.51 -11.71 -0.34
C ILE A 104 11.89 -12.12 -1.67
N VAL A 105 10.56 -12.17 -1.73
CA VAL A 105 9.83 -12.30 -2.98
C VAL A 105 9.44 -10.89 -3.43
N THR A 106 9.91 -10.50 -4.59
CA THR A 106 9.59 -9.20 -5.19
C THR A 106 8.28 -9.28 -5.98
N LEU A 107 7.72 -8.12 -6.34
CA LEU A 107 6.59 -8.07 -7.27
C LEU A 107 6.96 -8.68 -8.63
N GLY A 108 8.22 -8.51 -9.07
CA GLY A 108 8.76 -9.15 -10.27
C GLY A 108 8.66 -10.67 -10.20
N ASP A 109 9.12 -11.28 -9.09
CA ASP A 109 9.07 -12.73 -8.89
C ASP A 109 7.62 -13.25 -8.91
N LEU A 110 6.66 -12.50 -8.35
CA LEU A 110 5.24 -12.84 -8.44
C LEU A 110 4.76 -12.83 -9.89
N VAL A 111 5.08 -11.78 -10.65
CA VAL A 111 4.69 -11.65 -12.06
C VAL A 111 5.33 -12.74 -12.91
N ASP A 112 6.59 -13.07 -12.68
CA ASP A 112 7.30 -14.14 -13.39
C ASP A 112 6.69 -15.52 -13.09
N ALA A 113 6.20 -15.74 -11.86
CA ALA A 113 5.60 -17.00 -11.46
C ALA A 113 4.18 -17.22 -12.04
N VAL A 114 3.33 -16.18 -12.05
CA VAL A 114 1.89 -16.34 -12.36
C VAL A 114 1.43 -15.55 -13.60
N GLY A 115 2.27 -14.71 -14.16
CA GLY A 115 1.94 -13.79 -15.25
C GLY A 115 1.26 -12.49 -14.78
N VAL A 116 1.31 -11.47 -15.63
CA VAL A 116 0.81 -10.10 -15.31
C VAL A 116 -0.69 -10.11 -15.00
N ASP A 117 -1.50 -10.78 -15.82
CA ASP A 117 -2.95 -10.76 -15.68
C ASP A 117 -3.40 -11.42 -14.36
N ALA A 118 -2.82 -12.58 -14.02
CA ALA A 118 -3.14 -13.29 -12.80
C ALA A 118 -2.67 -12.52 -11.56
N ALA A 119 -1.47 -11.95 -11.57
CA ALA A 119 -0.96 -11.12 -10.49
C ALA A 119 -1.86 -9.89 -10.25
N ARG A 120 -2.20 -9.15 -11.30
CA ARG A 120 -3.09 -7.97 -11.20
C ARG A 120 -4.48 -8.34 -10.70
N TYR A 121 -5.05 -9.41 -11.25
CA TYR A 121 -6.38 -9.86 -10.84
C TYR A 121 -6.41 -10.31 -9.37
N ALA A 122 -5.42 -11.10 -8.93
CA ALA A 122 -5.32 -11.57 -7.55
C ALA A 122 -5.25 -10.41 -6.55
N LEU A 123 -4.49 -9.36 -6.87
CA LEU A 123 -4.36 -8.16 -6.02
C LEU A 123 -5.61 -7.27 -6.07
N ALA A 124 -6.25 -7.14 -7.23
CA ALA A 124 -7.38 -6.22 -7.42
C ALA A 124 -8.74 -6.78 -6.96
N ARG A 125 -8.88 -8.11 -6.84
CA ARG A 125 -10.16 -8.75 -6.51
C ARG A 125 -10.59 -8.59 -5.05
N SER A 126 -9.66 -8.26 -4.17
CA SER A 126 -9.89 -8.15 -2.74
C SER A 126 -9.76 -6.71 -2.27
N SER A 127 -10.48 -6.36 -1.21
CA SER A 127 -10.32 -5.05 -0.55
C SER A 127 -8.94 -4.95 0.08
N MET A 128 -8.38 -3.73 0.09
CA MET A 128 -7.13 -3.42 0.80
C MET A 128 -7.24 -3.64 2.33
N ASP A 129 -8.46 -3.62 2.88
CA ASP A 129 -8.73 -3.84 4.30
C ASP A 129 -8.64 -5.31 4.73
N SER A 130 -8.50 -6.23 3.76
CA SER A 130 -8.45 -7.66 4.00
C SER A 130 -7.07 -8.21 3.69
N ALA A 131 -6.51 -8.99 4.62
CA ALA A 131 -5.35 -9.81 4.31
C ALA A 131 -5.74 -10.88 3.27
N ILE A 132 -4.88 -11.10 2.29
CA ILE A 132 -5.12 -12.06 1.22
C ILE A 132 -3.99 -13.08 1.14
N ASP A 133 -4.36 -14.32 0.83
CA ASP A 133 -3.42 -15.37 0.48
C ASP A 133 -3.43 -15.57 -1.04
N ILE A 134 -2.29 -15.48 -1.68
CA ILE A 134 -2.07 -15.70 -3.10
C ILE A 134 -1.44 -17.07 -3.28
N ASP A 135 -2.22 -18.02 -3.79
CA ASP A 135 -1.76 -19.35 -4.17
C ASP A 135 -1.09 -19.29 -5.54
N LEU A 136 0.24 -19.42 -5.54
CA LEU A 136 1.06 -19.31 -6.75
C LEU A 136 0.81 -20.46 -7.72
N ASP A 137 0.56 -21.68 -7.21
CA ASP A 137 0.34 -22.87 -8.03
C ASP A 137 -1.01 -22.78 -8.75
N LEU A 138 -2.05 -22.34 -8.01
CA LEU A 138 -3.38 -22.12 -8.59
C LEU A 138 -3.33 -21.03 -9.67
N LEU A 139 -2.70 -19.90 -9.39
CA LEU A 139 -2.64 -18.76 -10.33
C LEU A 139 -1.72 -19.00 -11.52
N ALA A 140 -0.73 -19.87 -11.40
CA ALA A 140 0.12 -20.32 -12.51
C ALA A 140 -0.58 -21.39 -13.39
N SER A 141 -1.62 -22.05 -12.85
CA SER A 141 -2.29 -23.14 -13.56
C SER A 141 -3.12 -22.64 -14.75
N THR A 142 -3.21 -23.46 -15.80
CA THR A 142 -4.08 -23.23 -16.96
C THR A 142 -5.43 -23.94 -16.80
N SER A 143 -5.90 -24.09 -15.55
CA SER A 143 -7.13 -24.80 -15.23
C SER A 143 -8.33 -23.86 -15.08
N SER A 144 -9.54 -24.41 -15.17
CA SER A 144 -10.80 -23.67 -14.91
C SER A 144 -10.94 -23.22 -13.45
N GLU A 145 -10.12 -23.73 -12.54
CA GLU A 145 -10.08 -23.31 -11.14
C GLU A 145 -9.34 -21.99 -10.96
N ASN A 146 -8.48 -21.62 -11.93
CA ASN A 146 -7.80 -20.34 -11.92
C ASN A 146 -8.80 -19.21 -12.23
N PRO A 147 -9.08 -18.31 -11.27
CA PRO A 147 -10.15 -17.31 -11.44
C PRO A 147 -9.88 -16.30 -12.56
N VAL A 148 -8.63 -16.07 -12.94
CA VAL A 148 -8.32 -15.18 -14.07
C VAL A 148 -8.82 -15.73 -15.40
N TYR A 149 -8.83 -17.05 -15.58
CA TYR A 149 -9.37 -17.68 -16.76
C TYR A 149 -10.87 -17.43 -16.94
N TYR A 150 -11.63 -17.40 -15.85
CA TYR A 150 -13.04 -17.04 -15.89
C TYR A 150 -13.28 -15.64 -16.42
N VAL A 151 -12.48 -14.68 -15.96
CA VAL A 151 -12.56 -13.29 -16.43
C VAL A 151 -12.19 -13.19 -17.91
N GLN A 152 -11.11 -13.84 -18.32
CA GLN A 152 -10.66 -13.87 -19.71
C GLN A 152 -11.68 -14.58 -20.62
N TYR A 153 -12.25 -15.69 -20.16
CA TYR A 153 -13.29 -16.42 -20.87
C TYR A 153 -14.56 -15.56 -21.04
N ALA A 154 -15.04 -14.93 -19.97
CA ALA A 154 -16.20 -14.04 -20.02
C ALA A 154 -15.95 -12.88 -21.00
N HIS A 155 -14.75 -12.28 -20.95
CA HIS A 155 -14.38 -11.23 -21.91
C HIS A 155 -14.41 -11.72 -23.36
N ALA A 156 -13.79 -12.86 -23.65
CA ALA A 156 -13.78 -13.44 -24.99
C ALA A 156 -15.19 -13.74 -25.52
N ARG A 157 -16.07 -14.28 -24.64
CA ARG A 157 -17.47 -14.56 -24.99
C ARG A 157 -18.26 -13.30 -25.30
N THR A 158 -18.18 -12.29 -24.42
CA THR A 158 -18.91 -11.02 -24.63
C THR A 158 -18.44 -10.28 -25.88
N ARG A 159 -17.13 -10.29 -26.15
CA ARG A 159 -16.57 -9.71 -27.39
C ARG A 159 -17.06 -10.46 -28.65
N ASN A 160 -17.20 -11.78 -28.59
CA ASN A 160 -17.75 -12.58 -29.71
C ASN A 160 -19.22 -12.25 -29.95
N VAL A 161 -20.04 -12.19 -28.90
CA VAL A 161 -21.46 -11.80 -29.02
C VAL A 161 -21.59 -10.42 -29.66
N ALA A 162 -20.82 -9.43 -29.19
CA ALA A 162 -20.87 -8.09 -29.76
C ALA A 162 -20.45 -8.05 -31.23
N ARG A 163 -19.44 -8.85 -31.61
CA ARG A 163 -19.02 -8.97 -33.02
C ARG A 163 -20.07 -9.55 -33.89
N ASN A 164 -20.67 -10.69 -33.49
CA ASN A 164 -21.76 -11.35 -34.27
C ASN A 164 -22.99 -10.44 -34.37
N ALA A 165 -23.32 -9.68 -33.32
CA ALA A 165 -24.46 -8.77 -33.37
C ALA A 165 -24.23 -7.57 -34.31
N ALA A 166 -22.98 -7.21 -34.59
CA ALA A 166 -22.65 -6.12 -35.53
C ALA A 166 -22.65 -6.59 -37.00
N GLU A 167 -22.66 -7.92 -37.27
CA GLU A 167 -22.68 -8.51 -38.58
C GLU A 167 -24.11 -8.80 -39.08
N HIS A 168 -25.11 -8.64 -38.19
CA HIS A 168 -26.56 -8.82 -38.46
C HIS A 168 -27.34 -7.54 -38.16
#